data_4f2a0feadb443b6647940cb1283c76e7
#
_entry.id   4f2a0feadb443b6647940cb1283c76e7
#
_cell.length_a   1.000
_cell.length_b   1.000
_cell.length_c   1.000
_cell.angle_alpha   90.00
_cell.angle_beta   90.00
_cell.angle_gamma   90.00
#
_symmetry.space_group_name_H-M   'P 1'
#
loop_
_entity.id
_entity.type
_entity.pdbx_description
1 polymer ?
#
loop_
_entity_poly.entity_id
_entity_poly.type
_entity_poly.pdbx_seq_one_letter_code
_entity_poly.pdbx_strand_id
1 'polypeptide(L)'
;MNYDATWRTTICCRMGHHQVNINSSINPQALGSDVARSRLQFVIRKVARSIVSLLRLSKSGTLATEIVQAINPVIAIATDHGALLCRGGHGRLVWRARTFHTEEPETIRWLDSIKQEDVYWDIGANVGLYAIYVAKFRGCPVVAFEPEAQNYALLIENLVLNKIDSGRLLAGPMALGDRSGLGSLEVRYLTKGGAYNLFRSVGKDNGDVPASVRAASGTPIGTGYRQLTYGATIDDLVFNQGLPAPTHIKIDVDGNEPAIITGCRETLKTPKLRSLLVEINKKSTADLAIVDILRCHGFRVISDVSVWNSKRERSRESDMPAANVIFSRDQDE
;
A
#
# COMPACT_ATOMS: atom_id res chain seq x y z
N MET A 1 -9.74 -29.75 0.14
CA MET A 1 -8.39 -29.82 -0.40
C MET A 1 -7.48 -29.07 0.55
N ASN A 2 -6.59 -29.79 1.24
CA ASN A 2 -5.69 -29.23 2.25
C ASN A 2 -4.58 -28.46 1.57
N TYR A 3 -4.53 -27.15 1.78
CA TYR A 3 -3.37 -26.33 1.38
C TYR A 3 -2.35 -26.33 2.52
N ASP A 4 -1.29 -27.10 2.33
CA ASP A 4 -0.11 -27.14 3.21
C ASP A 4 0.85 -26.03 2.75
N ALA A 5 0.78 -24.88 3.41
CA ALA A 5 1.63 -23.73 3.10
C ALA A 5 2.97 -23.84 3.86
N THR A 6 3.95 -24.46 3.24
CA THR A 6 5.33 -24.48 3.73
C THR A 6 6.01 -23.14 3.48
N TRP A 7 6.21 -22.34 4.52
CA TRP A 7 6.91 -21.07 4.48
C TRP A 7 8.42 -21.29 4.47
N ARG A 8 9.09 -20.91 3.40
CA ARG A 8 10.55 -20.82 3.33
C ARG A 8 10.98 -19.38 3.59
N THR A 9 11.62 -19.13 4.73
CA THR A 9 12.30 -17.85 4.99
C THR A 9 13.73 -17.99 4.53
N THR A 10 14.10 -17.38 3.41
CA THR A 10 15.48 -17.32 2.95
C THR A 10 16.12 -16.05 3.50
N ILE A 11 17.06 -16.18 4.43
CA ILE A 11 17.92 -15.08 4.88
C ILE A 11 19.15 -15.08 3.99
N CYS A 12 19.28 -14.09 3.13
CA CYS A 12 20.44 -13.92 2.25
C CYS A 12 21.40 -12.92 2.92
N CYS A 13 22.47 -13.42 3.53
CA CYS A 13 23.59 -12.60 4.01
C CYS A 13 24.70 -12.58 2.98
N ARG A 14 25.10 -11.40 2.53
CA ARG A 14 26.26 -11.20 1.65
C ARG A 14 27.46 -10.79 2.50
N MET A 15 28.37 -11.69 2.77
CA MET A 15 29.68 -11.39 3.31
C MET A 15 30.75 -11.72 2.26
N GLY A 16 31.36 -10.69 1.69
CA GLY A 16 32.46 -10.86 0.74
C GLY A 16 32.13 -11.75 -0.48
N HIS A 17 33.14 -12.20 -1.21
CA HIS A 17 32.98 -13.01 -2.43
C HIS A 17 32.57 -14.49 -2.20
N HIS A 18 32.11 -14.89 -1.02
CA HIS A 18 31.59 -16.23 -0.76
C HIS A 18 30.10 -16.21 -0.45
N GLN A 19 29.31 -16.89 -1.28
CA GLN A 19 27.92 -17.22 -0.98
C GLN A 19 27.89 -18.37 0.03
N VAL A 20 27.51 -18.08 1.27
CA VAL A 20 27.14 -19.12 2.23
C VAL A 20 25.68 -19.40 2.13
N ASN A 21 25.36 -20.52 1.52
CA ASN A 21 23.96 -20.99 1.38
C ASN A 21 23.60 -21.76 2.67
N ILE A 22 22.98 -21.08 3.63
CA ILE A 22 22.45 -21.73 4.85
C ILE A 22 21.04 -22.26 4.51
N ASN A 23 20.97 -23.36 3.77
CA ASN A 23 19.75 -24.15 3.63
C ASN A 23 19.59 -25.08 4.85
N SER A 24 19.18 -24.52 6.00
CA SER A 24 18.63 -25.35 7.05
C SER A 24 17.12 -25.45 6.84
N SER A 25 16.68 -26.51 6.18
CA SER A 25 15.28 -26.95 6.17
C SER A 25 14.92 -27.41 7.59
N ILE A 26 14.46 -26.47 8.41
CA ILE A 26 13.79 -26.84 9.66
C ILE A 26 12.42 -27.38 9.25
N ASN A 27 12.25 -28.70 9.40
CA ASN A 27 10.97 -29.36 9.16
C ASN A 27 9.94 -28.82 10.18
N PRO A 28 8.86 -28.12 9.74
CA PRO A 28 7.88 -27.55 10.67
C PRO A 28 7.12 -28.59 11.48
N GLN A 29 7.10 -29.86 11.03
CA GLN A 29 6.44 -30.96 11.74
C GLN A 29 7.26 -31.52 12.92
N ALA A 30 8.54 -31.16 13.07
CA ALA A 30 9.38 -31.60 14.17
C ALA A 30 9.25 -30.71 15.43
N LEU A 31 8.59 -29.56 15.36
CA LEU A 31 8.34 -28.66 16.49
C LEU A 31 6.95 -28.93 17.05
N GLY A 32 6.88 -29.79 18.05
CA GLY A 32 5.66 -30.10 18.77
C GLY A 32 5.01 -28.85 19.38
N SER A 33 3.69 -28.87 19.46
CA SER A 33 2.73 -27.93 20.08
C SER A 33 3.01 -26.42 19.93
N ASP A 34 1.95 -25.64 19.74
CA ASP A 34 1.97 -24.15 19.66
C ASP A 34 2.69 -23.49 20.86
N VAL A 35 2.72 -24.17 22.00
CA VAL A 35 3.43 -23.75 23.22
C VAL A 35 4.95 -23.78 23.06
N ALA A 36 5.51 -24.78 22.36
CA ALA A 36 6.95 -24.84 22.10
C ALA A 36 7.40 -23.75 21.09
N ARG A 37 6.56 -23.50 20.06
CA ARG A 37 6.79 -22.40 19.12
C ARG A 37 6.74 -21.02 19.80
N SER A 38 5.80 -20.81 20.70
CA SER A 38 5.69 -19.55 21.45
C SER A 38 6.87 -19.34 22.40
N ARG A 39 7.34 -20.40 23.06
CA ARG A 39 8.53 -20.36 23.93
C ARG A 39 9.81 -20.06 23.14
N LEU A 40 10.01 -20.72 21.99
CA LEU A 40 11.16 -20.47 21.12
C LEU A 40 11.15 -19.01 20.60
N GLN A 41 10.00 -18.50 20.15
CA GLN A 41 9.86 -17.12 19.74
C GLN A 41 10.15 -16.13 20.88
N PHE A 42 9.72 -16.44 22.10
CA PHE A 42 10.02 -15.62 23.28
C PHE A 42 11.52 -15.57 23.56
N VAL A 43 12.20 -16.73 23.53
CA VAL A 43 13.66 -16.81 23.74
C VAL A 43 14.41 -16.04 22.66
N ILE A 44 14.05 -16.24 21.38
CA ILE A 44 14.66 -15.51 20.26
C ILE A 44 14.49 -13.99 20.43
N ARG A 45 13.30 -13.53 20.81
CA ARG A 45 13.04 -12.10 21.07
C ARG A 45 13.89 -11.56 22.23
N LYS A 46 14.07 -12.36 23.29
CA LYS A 46 14.88 -11.97 24.46
C LYS A 46 16.36 -11.87 24.09
N VAL A 47 16.88 -12.85 23.37
CA VAL A 47 18.26 -12.84 22.85
C VAL A 47 18.49 -11.65 21.90
N ALA A 48 17.59 -11.42 20.96
CA ALA A 48 17.68 -10.29 20.03
C ALA A 48 17.70 -8.94 20.79
N ARG A 49 16.85 -8.78 21.81
CA ARG A 49 16.85 -7.56 22.65
C ARG A 49 18.16 -7.39 23.42
N SER A 50 18.74 -8.47 23.93
CA SER A 50 20.04 -8.43 24.65
C SER A 50 21.17 -8.04 23.71
N ILE A 51 21.20 -8.59 22.50
CA ILE A 51 22.18 -8.21 21.46
C ILE A 51 22.02 -6.72 21.11
N VAL A 52 20.79 -6.24 20.88
CA VAL A 52 20.52 -4.83 20.59
C VAL A 52 20.96 -3.93 21.77
N SER A 53 20.73 -4.37 23.00
CA SER A 53 21.17 -3.62 24.19
C SER A 53 22.70 -3.51 24.27
N LEU A 54 23.42 -4.61 24.02
CA LEU A 54 24.89 -4.61 23.95
C LEU A 54 25.42 -3.72 22.81
N LEU A 55 24.78 -3.74 21.65
CA LEU A 55 25.15 -2.88 20.54
C LEU A 55 24.94 -1.38 20.83
N ARG A 56 23.89 -1.04 21.60
CA ARG A 56 23.64 0.34 22.05
C ARG A 56 24.68 0.84 23.07
N LEU A 57 25.25 -0.06 23.86
CA LEU A 57 26.34 0.23 24.79
C LEU A 57 27.69 0.41 24.09
N SER A 58 27.85 -0.13 22.89
CA SER A 58 29.00 0.12 22.03
C SER A 58 29.00 1.57 21.59
N LYS A 59 30.05 2.32 21.92
CA LYS A 59 30.26 3.72 21.49
C LYS A 59 30.41 3.85 19.95
N SER A 60 30.55 2.74 19.24
CA SER A 60 30.67 2.69 17.79
C SER A 60 29.30 2.38 17.17
N GLY A 61 28.59 3.40 16.68
CA GLY A 61 27.39 3.23 15.86
C GLY A 61 27.64 2.42 14.57
N THR A 62 28.89 2.26 14.18
CA THR A 62 29.33 1.58 12.96
C THR A 62 28.90 0.13 12.93
N LEU A 63 29.20 -0.65 13.99
CA LEU A 63 28.82 -2.08 14.04
C LEU A 63 27.31 -2.27 14.02
N ALA A 64 26.56 -1.43 14.74
CA ALA A 64 25.10 -1.47 14.72
C ALA A 64 24.56 -1.18 13.32
N THR A 65 25.13 -0.21 12.62
CA THR A 65 24.78 0.17 11.24
C THR A 65 25.08 -0.98 10.28
N GLU A 66 26.26 -1.59 10.36
CA GLU A 66 26.62 -2.75 9.53
C GLU A 66 25.67 -3.92 9.72
N ILE A 67 25.29 -4.23 10.96
CA ILE A 67 24.33 -5.30 11.26
C ILE A 67 22.95 -4.97 10.66
N VAL A 68 22.46 -3.74 10.84
CA VAL A 68 21.16 -3.33 10.27
C VAL A 68 21.18 -3.40 8.74
N GLN A 69 22.27 -2.95 8.10
CA GLN A 69 22.44 -3.05 6.67
C GLN A 69 22.54 -4.51 6.18
N ALA A 70 23.27 -5.36 6.91
CA ALA A 70 23.40 -6.77 6.56
C ALA A 70 22.08 -7.54 6.70
N ILE A 71 21.27 -7.22 7.72
CA ILE A 71 19.98 -7.87 7.94
C ILE A 71 18.96 -7.44 6.87
N ASN A 72 18.85 -6.15 6.56
CA ASN A 72 17.91 -5.51 5.63
C ASN A 72 16.83 -6.47 5.07
N PRO A 73 15.87 -6.90 5.86
CA PRO A 73 15.08 -8.08 5.60
C PRO A 73 14.19 -7.90 4.36
N VAL A 74 14.11 -8.94 3.54
CA VAL A 74 13.22 -9.05 2.38
C VAL A 74 12.17 -10.11 2.67
N ILE A 75 10.91 -9.80 2.36
CA ILE A 75 9.79 -10.71 2.48
C ILE A 75 9.36 -11.09 1.06
N ALA A 76 9.28 -12.39 0.79
CA ALA A 76 8.70 -12.90 -0.44
C ALA A 76 7.22 -13.20 -0.20
N ILE A 77 6.35 -12.58 -0.99
CA ILE A 77 4.92 -12.82 -1.06
C ILE A 77 4.69 -13.78 -2.22
N ALA A 78 4.23 -14.99 -1.93
CA ALA A 78 3.86 -15.93 -2.98
C ALA A 78 2.55 -15.47 -3.64
N THR A 79 2.54 -15.37 -4.96
CA THR A 79 1.33 -15.08 -5.75
C THR A 79 1.15 -16.18 -6.80
N ASP A 80 -0.04 -16.24 -7.41
CA ASP A 80 -0.33 -17.21 -8.49
C ASP A 80 0.56 -16.99 -9.73
N HIS A 81 1.17 -15.80 -9.84
CA HIS A 81 2.05 -15.41 -10.96
C HIS A 81 3.55 -15.47 -10.61
N GLY A 82 3.90 -15.82 -9.34
CA GLY A 82 5.28 -15.85 -8.87
C GLY A 82 5.51 -15.04 -7.60
N ALA A 83 6.76 -14.82 -7.22
CA ALA A 83 7.10 -14.10 -6.00
C ALA A 83 7.11 -12.58 -6.20
N LEU A 84 6.38 -11.88 -5.34
CA LEU A 84 6.49 -10.42 -5.15
C LEU A 84 7.40 -10.16 -3.94
N LEU A 85 8.41 -9.34 -4.10
CA LEU A 85 9.37 -9.04 -3.04
C LEU A 85 9.05 -7.70 -2.37
N CYS A 86 9.15 -7.66 -1.05
CA CYS A 86 8.88 -6.48 -0.25
C CYS A 86 9.96 -6.29 0.82
N ARG A 87 10.36 -5.05 1.07
CA ARG A 87 11.20 -4.71 2.22
C ARG A 87 10.47 -5.02 3.52
N GLY A 88 11.18 -5.64 4.44
CA GLY A 88 10.75 -5.89 5.81
C GLY A 88 11.26 -4.81 6.77
N GLY A 89 11.56 -5.23 8.01
CA GLY A 89 12.17 -4.36 9.03
C GLY A 89 11.17 -3.59 9.90
N HIS A 90 9.86 -3.65 9.61
CA HIS A 90 8.80 -3.10 10.44
C HIS A 90 7.58 -4.04 10.46
N GLY A 91 6.92 -4.13 11.63
CA GLY A 91 5.79 -5.06 11.82
C GLY A 91 4.62 -4.83 10.83
N ARG A 92 4.35 -3.56 10.46
CA ARG A 92 3.30 -3.23 9.49
C ARG A 92 3.63 -3.73 8.07
N LEU A 93 4.90 -3.67 7.66
CA LEU A 93 5.32 -4.23 6.37
C LEU A 93 5.17 -5.74 6.32
N VAL A 94 5.52 -6.42 7.43
CA VAL A 94 5.30 -7.87 7.58
C VAL A 94 3.81 -8.20 7.52
N TRP A 95 2.97 -7.41 8.17
CA TRP A 95 1.52 -7.59 8.14
C TRP A 95 0.97 -7.42 6.73
N ARG A 96 1.28 -6.33 6.01
CA ARG A 96 0.86 -6.09 4.63
C ARG A 96 1.28 -7.24 3.70
N ALA A 97 2.53 -7.72 3.84
CA ALA A 97 3.00 -8.83 3.05
C ALA A 97 2.23 -10.14 3.32
N ARG A 98 1.89 -10.41 4.58
CA ARG A 98 1.16 -11.61 4.98
C ARG A 98 -0.32 -11.58 4.62
N THR A 99 -0.92 -10.40 4.58
CA THR A 99 -2.35 -10.23 4.31
C THR A 99 -2.64 -9.85 2.85
N PHE A 100 -1.62 -9.76 2.00
CA PHE A 100 -1.72 -9.30 0.61
C PHE A 100 -2.87 -9.93 -0.18
N HIS A 101 -3.11 -11.25 -0.02
CA HIS A 101 -4.20 -11.96 -0.71
C HIS A 101 -5.49 -12.06 0.09
N THR A 102 -5.44 -11.81 1.41
CA THR A 102 -6.55 -12.11 2.31
C THR A 102 -7.26 -10.87 2.82
N GLU A 103 -6.60 -9.72 2.80
CA GLU A 103 -7.21 -8.47 3.26
C GLU A 103 -8.21 -7.95 2.24
N GLU A 104 -7.81 -7.93 0.97
CA GLU A 104 -8.59 -7.37 -0.15
C GLU A 104 -8.55 -8.31 -1.37
N PRO A 105 -9.13 -9.51 -1.29
CA PRO A 105 -9.06 -10.49 -2.39
C PRO A 105 -9.78 -9.99 -3.67
N GLU A 106 -10.78 -9.12 -3.54
CA GLU A 106 -11.45 -8.46 -4.65
C GLU A 106 -10.52 -7.51 -5.40
N THR A 107 -9.65 -6.79 -4.68
CA THR A 107 -8.63 -5.93 -5.29
C THR A 107 -7.68 -6.76 -6.16
N ILE A 108 -7.18 -7.89 -5.67
CA ILE A 108 -6.30 -8.76 -6.46
C ILE A 108 -7.00 -9.28 -7.72
N ARG A 109 -8.26 -9.76 -7.60
CA ARG A 109 -9.03 -10.23 -8.78
C ARG A 109 -9.22 -9.12 -9.82
N TRP A 110 -9.49 -7.89 -9.38
CA TRP A 110 -9.60 -6.75 -10.27
C TRP A 110 -8.26 -6.41 -10.93
N LEU A 111 -7.14 -6.42 -10.20
CA LEU A 111 -5.81 -6.21 -10.76
C LEU A 111 -5.44 -7.31 -11.77
N ASP A 112 -5.90 -8.54 -11.57
CA ASP A 112 -5.67 -9.65 -12.50
C ASP A 112 -6.45 -9.50 -13.82
N SER A 113 -7.53 -8.72 -13.86
CA SER A 113 -8.27 -8.42 -15.08
C SER A 113 -7.57 -7.40 -15.99
N ILE A 114 -6.58 -6.65 -15.47
CA ILE A 114 -5.83 -5.64 -16.23
C ILE A 114 -4.98 -6.31 -17.31
N LYS A 115 -5.02 -5.80 -18.55
CA LYS A 115 -4.32 -6.33 -19.70
C LYS A 115 -3.02 -5.58 -19.96
N GLN A 116 -2.14 -6.16 -20.78
CA GLN A 116 -0.83 -5.58 -21.08
C GLN A 116 -0.91 -4.23 -21.83
N GLU A 117 -1.95 -4.03 -22.63
CA GLU A 117 -2.22 -2.79 -23.38
C GLU A 117 -2.84 -1.66 -22.55
N ASP A 118 -3.18 -1.94 -21.29
CA ASP A 118 -3.79 -0.99 -20.36
C ASP A 118 -2.78 -0.04 -19.75
N VAL A 119 -3.29 0.99 -19.08
CA VAL A 119 -2.52 1.90 -18.23
C VAL A 119 -3.17 1.91 -16.85
N TYR A 120 -2.42 1.51 -15.82
CA TYR A 120 -2.89 1.47 -14.45
C TYR A 120 -2.32 2.63 -13.63
N TRP A 121 -3.19 3.32 -12.90
CA TRP A 121 -2.81 4.33 -11.93
C TRP A 121 -3.11 3.86 -10.51
N ASP A 122 -2.12 3.93 -9.62
CA ASP A 122 -2.22 3.59 -8.18
C ASP A 122 -2.06 4.87 -7.35
N ILE A 123 -3.17 5.41 -6.86
CA ILE A 123 -3.22 6.65 -6.08
C ILE A 123 -3.35 6.29 -4.60
N GLY A 124 -2.33 6.68 -3.82
CA GLY A 124 -2.13 6.17 -2.47
C GLY A 124 -1.38 4.83 -2.46
N ALA A 125 -0.34 4.73 -3.30
CA ALA A 125 0.37 3.47 -3.53
C ALA A 125 1.08 2.91 -2.29
N ASN A 126 1.25 3.69 -1.23
CA ASN A 126 1.94 3.32 -0.01
C ASN A 126 3.34 2.75 -0.32
N VAL A 127 3.66 1.54 0.08
CA VAL A 127 4.94 0.89 -0.24
C VAL A 127 4.97 0.17 -1.60
N GLY A 128 3.95 0.39 -2.42
CA GLY A 128 3.90 0.03 -3.83
C GLY A 128 3.51 -1.41 -4.15
N LEU A 129 2.93 -2.18 -3.24
CA LEU A 129 2.69 -3.60 -3.47
C LEU A 129 1.77 -3.85 -4.67
N TYR A 130 0.66 -3.12 -4.80
CA TYR A 130 -0.29 -3.28 -5.91
C TYR A 130 0.28 -2.74 -7.23
N ALA A 131 0.91 -1.55 -7.20
CA ALA A 131 1.58 -0.99 -8.37
C ALA A 131 2.64 -1.94 -8.94
N ILE A 132 3.50 -2.51 -8.06
CA ILE A 132 4.56 -3.45 -8.46
C ILE A 132 3.97 -4.77 -8.94
N TYR A 133 2.89 -5.25 -8.30
CA TYR A 133 2.18 -6.45 -8.74
C TYR A 133 1.72 -6.32 -10.19
N VAL A 134 1.04 -5.21 -10.52
CA VAL A 134 0.55 -4.94 -11.87
C VAL A 134 1.72 -4.79 -12.85
N ALA A 135 2.71 -3.97 -12.53
CA ALA A 135 3.88 -3.77 -13.39
C ALA A 135 4.62 -5.07 -13.68
N LYS A 136 4.76 -5.95 -12.69
CA LYS A 136 5.51 -7.20 -12.78
C LYS A 136 4.75 -8.31 -13.50
N PHE A 137 3.47 -8.49 -13.16
CA PHE A 137 2.74 -9.68 -13.57
C PHE A 137 1.70 -9.41 -14.66
N ARG A 138 1.20 -8.17 -14.79
CA ARG A 138 0.33 -7.78 -15.89
C ARG A 138 1.08 -7.16 -17.05
N GLY A 139 2.26 -6.59 -16.78
CA GLY A 139 3.16 -6.07 -17.80
C GLY A 139 2.66 -4.80 -18.50
N CYS A 140 1.66 -4.11 -17.98
CA CYS A 140 1.20 -2.82 -18.50
C CYS A 140 2.00 -1.64 -17.90
N PRO A 141 1.98 -0.46 -18.53
CA PRO A 141 2.46 0.78 -17.93
C PRO A 141 1.71 1.13 -16.63
N VAL A 142 2.46 1.52 -15.60
CA VAL A 142 1.91 1.89 -14.29
C VAL A 142 2.39 3.29 -13.91
N VAL A 143 1.48 4.10 -13.32
CA VAL A 143 1.81 5.36 -12.65
C VAL A 143 1.36 5.24 -11.20
N ALA A 144 2.25 5.48 -10.25
CA ALA A 144 1.98 5.33 -8.82
C ALA A 144 2.26 6.65 -8.07
N PHE A 145 1.38 7.04 -7.16
CA PHE A 145 1.49 8.26 -6.37
C PHE A 145 1.44 7.93 -4.88
N GLU A 146 2.47 8.35 -4.16
CA GLU A 146 2.57 8.21 -2.71
C GLU A 146 3.21 9.48 -2.12
N PRO A 147 2.45 10.32 -1.41
CA PRO A 147 2.97 11.58 -0.91
C PRO A 147 3.85 11.44 0.34
N GLU A 148 3.69 10.40 1.17
CA GLU A 148 4.43 10.25 2.41
C GLU A 148 5.87 9.79 2.12
N ALA A 149 6.84 10.56 2.62
CA ALA A 149 8.25 10.41 2.25
C ALA A 149 8.84 9.04 2.56
N GLN A 150 8.51 8.42 3.72
CA GLN A 150 9.05 7.11 4.10
C GLN A 150 8.40 5.97 3.29
N ASN A 151 7.09 6.09 3.00
CA ASN A 151 6.39 5.13 2.16
C ASN A 151 6.91 5.21 0.73
N TYR A 152 7.07 6.44 0.19
CA TYR A 152 7.61 6.64 -1.14
C TYR A 152 9.04 6.08 -1.27
N ALA A 153 9.91 6.32 -0.29
CA ALA A 153 11.24 5.75 -0.29
C ALA A 153 11.21 4.21 -0.32
N LEU A 154 10.30 3.59 0.44
CA LEU A 154 10.11 2.14 0.42
C LEU A 154 9.51 1.64 -0.89
N LEU A 155 8.60 2.39 -1.51
CA LEU A 155 8.07 2.08 -2.84
C LEU A 155 9.23 1.99 -3.84
N ILE A 156 10.13 2.97 -3.88
CA ILE A 156 11.31 2.95 -4.76
C ILE A 156 12.22 1.76 -4.45
N GLU A 157 12.50 1.47 -3.16
CA GLU A 157 13.29 0.29 -2.79
C GLU A 157 12.64 -1.01 -3.27
N ASN A 158 11.31 -1.12 -3.16
CA ASN A 158 10.56 -2.29 -3.61
C ASN A 158 10.53 -2.43 -5.13
N LEU A 159 10.49 -1.32 -5.89
CA LEU A 159 10.66 -1.31 -7.35
C LEU A 159 11.99 -1.95 -7.74
N VAL A 160 13.07 -1.43 -7.17
CA VAL A 160 14.44 -1.93 -7.43
C VAL A 160 14.55 -3.41 -7.06
N LEU A 161 13.99 -3.80 -5.92
CA LEU A 161 14.00 -5.18 -5.43
C LEU A 161 13.31 -6.16 -6.40
N ASN A 162 12.23 -5.70 -7.04
CA ASN A 162 11.48 -6.48 -8.02
C ASN A 162 11.99 -6.31 -9.46
N LYS A 163 13.07 -5.53 -9.67
CA LYS A 163 13.67 -5.26 -10.99
C LYS A 163 12.69 -4.60 -11.96
N ILE A 164 11.86 -3.69 -11.45
CA ILE A 164 10.95 -2.87 -12.25
C ILE A 164 11.70 -1.59 -12.63
N ASP A 165 11.79 -1.30 -13.91
CA ASP A 165 12.40 -0.08 -14.42
C ASP A 165 11.38 1.06 -14.61
N SER A 166 11.88 2.29 -14.80
CA SER A 166 11.05 3.47 -14.97
C SER A 166 10.26 3.52 -16.27
N GLY A 167 10.59 2.69 -17.25
CA GLY A 167 9.78 2.53 -18.47
C GLY A 167 8.50 1.74 -18.22
N ARG A 168 8.50 0.93 -17.16
CA ARG A 168 7.35 0.11 -16.76
C ARG A 168 6.50 0.76 -15.68
N LEU A 169 7.12 1.38 -14.67
CA LEU A 169 6.42 2.05 -13.59
C LEU A 169 7.07 3.40 -13.27
N LEU A 170 6.29 4.47 -13.38
CA LEU A 170 6.65 5.80 -12.90
C LEU A 170 6.04 6.02 -11.52
N ALA A 171 6.86 6.43 -10.56
CA ALA A 171 6.40 6.77 -9.22
C ALA A 171 6.62 8.25 -8.90
N GLY A 172 5.61 8.92 -8.34
CA GLY A 172 5.65 10.33 -7.97
C GLY A 172 5.42 10.57 -6.47
N PRO A 173 6.28 11.38 -5.78
CA PRO A 173 6.12 11.73 -4.37
C PRO A 173 5.15 12.91 -4.21
N MET A 174 3.91 12.75 -4.68
CA MET A 174 2.90 13.81 -4.65
C MET A 174 1.54 13.27 -4.24
N ALA A 175 0.70 14.16 -3.69
CA ALA A 175 -0.69 13.88 -3.41
C ALA A 175 -1.57 14.19 -4.62
N LEU A 176 -2.72 13.51 -4.74
CA LEU A 176 -3.74 13.93 -5.69
C LEU A 176 -4.94 14.54 -4.96
N GLY A 177 -5.64 15.45 -5.65
CA GLY A 177 -6.77 16.19 -5.09
C GLY A 177 -7.57 16.98 -6.11
N ASP A 178 -8.27 18.01 -5.63
CA ASP A 178 -9.17 18.86 -6.44
C ASP A 178 -8.48 20.02 -7.17
N ARG A 179 -7.19 20.26 -6.88
CA ARG A 179 -6.38 21.33 -7.49
C ARG A 179 -4.90 20.99 -7.48
N SER A 180 -4.17 21.55 -8.45
CA SER A 180 -2.71 21.51 -8.49
C SER A 180 -2.11 22.65 -7.68
N GLY A 181 -1.01 22.40 -6.96
CA GLY A 181 -0.28 23.38 -6.16
C GLY A 181 0.34 22.81 -4.88
N LEU A 182 0.99 23.69 -4.12
CA LEU A 182 1.55 23.31 -2.84
C LEU A 182 0.47 22.96 -1.82
N GLY A 183 0.78 21.99 -0.98
CA GLY A 183 -0.07 21.56 0.11
C GLY A 183 0.73 20.98 1.26
N SER A 184 0.05 20.60 2.34
CA SER A 184 0.65 19.89 3.45
C SER A 184 0.00 18.53 3.65
N LEU A 185 0.82 17.51 3.86
CA LEU A 185 0.40 16.20 4.30
C LEU A 185 0.50 16.12 5.82
N GLU A 186 -0.60 15.91 6.50
CA GLU A 186 -0.61 15.61 7.93
C GLU A 186 -0.27 14.13 8.12
N VAL A 187 0.96 13.85 8.57
CA VAL A 187 1.44 12.49 8.84
C VAL A 187 1.10 12.14 10.27
N ARG A 188 0.15 11.20 10.46
CA ARG A 188 -0.31 10.81 11.79
C ARG A 188 0.64 9.84 12.47
N TYR A 189 1.19 8.91 11.71
CA TYR A 189 2.08 7.88 12.21
C TYR A 189 3.36 7.88 11.42
N LEU A 190 4.47 8.29 12.03
CA LEU A 190 5.81 8.15 11.46
C LEU A 190 6.25 6.69 11.52
N THR A 191 5.56 5.85 10.78
CA THR A 191 5.85 4.41 10.70
C THR A 191 5.85 3.96 9.24
N LYS A 192 6.89 3.25 8.86
CA LYS A 192 7.03 2.66 7.53
C LYS A 192 5.82 1.78 7.18
N GLY A 193 5.19 2.03 6.05
CA GLY A 193 3.93 1.40 5.65
C GLY A 193 2.71 1.95 6.40
N GLY A 194 2.84 3.14 7.02
CA GLY A 194 1.74 3.84 7.68
C GLY A 194 0.63 4.24 6.71
N ALA A 195 -0.57 4.48 7.26
CA ALA A 195 -1.75 4.96 6.58
C ALA A 195 -2.37 6.10 7.40
N TYR A 196 -3.53 6.61 6.96
CA TYR A 196 -4.27 7.70 7.60
C TYR A 196 -3.56 9.05 7.54
N ASN A 197 -2.86 9.33 6.45
CA ASN A 197 -2.24 10.61 6.16
C ASN A 197 -3.23 11.48 5.39
N LEU A 198 -3.42 12.75 5.79
CA LEU A 198 -4.39 13.64 5.18
C LEU A 198 -3.69 14.79 4.44
N PHE A 199 -3.93 14.88 3.12
CA PHE A 199 -3.46 16.00 2.31
C PHE A 199 -4.41 17.19 2.36
N ARG A 200 -3.86 18.42 2.50
CA ARG A 200 -4.57 19.69 2.44
C ARG A 200 -3.84 20.66 1.52
N SER A 201 -4.53 21.18 0.52
CA SER A 201 -4.00 22.26 -0.32
C SER A 201 -3.82 23.55 0.49
N VAL A 202 -2.77 24.30 0.22
CA VAL A 202 -2.56 25.63 0.82
C VAL A 202 -3.70 26.57 0.39
N GLY A 203 -4.24 27.35 1.33
CA GLY A 203 -5.33 28.31 1.06
C GLY A 203 -6.77 27.77 1.24
N LYS A 204 -6.95 26.50 1.57
CA LYS A 204 -8.20 26.03 2.17
C LYS A 204 -8.10 26.16 3.69
N ASP A 205 -8.86 27.13 4.23
CA ASP A 205 -8.93 27.36 5.67
C ASP A 205 -9.23 26.07 6.44
N ASN A 206 -8.51 25.94 7.50
CA ASN A 206 -8.68 25.23 8.77
C ASN A 206 -10.02 24.52 9.05
N GLY A 207 -10.62 23.88 8.05
CA GLY A 207 -11.71 22.95 8.30
C GLY A 207 -11.24 21.87 9.27
N ASP A 208 -11.95 21.70 10.37
CA ASP A 208 -11.67 20.64 11.33
C ASP A 208 -11.46 19.30 10.65
N VAL A 209 -10.42 18.58 11.11
CA VAL A 209 -10.22 17.16 10.74
C VAL A 209 -11.56 16.44 10.98
N PRO A 210 -12.14 15.76 9.96
CA PRO A 210 -13.36 15.01 10.15
C PRO A 210 -13.26 14.12 11.40
N ALA A 211 -14.31 14.06 12.21
CA ALA A 211 -14.30 13.27 13.45
C ALA A 211 -14.02 11.79 13.18
N SER A 212 -14.41 11.27 12.01
CA SER A 212 -14.07 9.92 11.52
C SER A 212 -12.58 9.67 11.41
N VAL A 213 -11.80 10.72 11.12
CA VAL A 213 -10.34 10.65 11.01
C VAL A 213 -9.67 10.79 12.38
N ARG A 214 -10.36 11.37 13.39
CA ARG A 214 -9.88 11.46 14.79
C ARG A 214 -9.99 10.14 15.55
N ALA A 215 -10.87 9.24 15.14
CA ALA A 215 -11.22 8.02 15.88
C ALA A 215 -10.40 6.78 15.51
N ALA A 216 -9.54 6.83 14.48
CA ALA A 216 -8.66 5.71 14.16
C ALA A 216 -7.67 5.47 15.30
N SER A 217 -7.94 4.41 16.05
CA SER A 217 -7.25 3.99 17.27
C SER A 217 -5.76 3.75 17.03
N GLY A 218 -4.97 4.59 17.57
CA GLY A 218 -3.54 4.48 17.73
C GLY A 218 -3.09 5.70 18.50
N THR A 219 -2.21 5.55 19.47
CA THR A 219 -1.72 6.67 20.28
C THR A 219 -1.26 7.78 19.36
N PRO A 220 -1.89 8.97 19.36
CA PRO A 220 -1.43 10.06 18.52
C PRO A 220 0.01 10.38 18.92
N ILE A 221 0.91 10.48 17.97
CA ILE A 221 2.13 11.24 18.22
C ILE A 221 1.61 12.64 18.49
N GLY A 222 1.75 13.16 19.71
CA GLY A 222 1.02 14.29 20.29
C GLY A 222 1.17 15.64 19.59
N THR A 223 1.83 15.70 18.42
CA THR A 223 1.87 16.83 17.49
C THR A 223 2.07 16.22 16.10
N GLY A 224 1.01 16.18 15.28
CA GLY A 224 1.10 15.65 13.92
C GLY A 224 2.24 16.32 13.15
N TYR A 225 3.14 15.52 12.59
CA TYR A 225 4.17 16.02 11.69
C TYR A 225 3.50 16.45 10.39
N ARG A 226 3.86 17.64 9.89
CA ARG A 226 3.42 18.15 8.60
C ARG A 226 4.55 18.10 7.60
N GLN A 227 4.29 17.43 6.48
CA GLN A 227 5.19 17.39 5.34
C GLN A 227 4.67 18.32 4.26
N LEU A 228 5.50 19.24 3.76
CA LEU A 228 5.18 20.00 2.55
C LEU A 228 5.23 19.04 1.35
N THR A 229 4.19 19.05 0.51
CA THR A 229 4.15 18.26 -0.72
C THR A 229 3.40 19.00 -1.82
N TYR A 230 3.57 18.58 -3.06
CA TYR A 230 2.80 19.07 -4.20
C TYR A 230 1.53 18.24 -4.34
N GLY A 231 0.40 18.91 -4.54
CA GLY A 231 -0.86 18.30 -4.93
C GLY A 231 -1.08 18.47 -6.42
N ALA A 232 -1.65 17.47 -7.09
CA ALA A 232 -2.02 17.55 -8.49
C ALA A 232 -3.46 17.05 -8.70
N THR A 233 -4.10 17.46 -9.80
CA THR A 233 -5.32 16.82 -10.26
C THR A 233 -4.98 15.75 -11.29
N ILE A 234 -5.82 14.72 -11.39
CA ILE A 234 -5.67 13.70 -12.45
C ILE A 234 -5.72 14.38 -13.83
N ASP A 235 -6.65 15.31 -14.00
CA ASP A 235 -6.82 16.03 -15.27
C ASP A 235 -5.58 16.85 -15.65
N ASP A 236 -4.96 17.55 -14.68
CA ASP A 236 -3.71 18.30 -14.94
C ASP A 236 -2.59 17.36 -15.39
N LEU A 237 -2.40 16.25 -14.70
CA LEU A 237 -1.37 15.27 -15.01
C LEU A 237 -1.55 14.63 -16.40
N VAL A 238 -2.80 14.34 -16.80
CA VAL A 238 -3.11 13.74 -18.08
C VAL A 238 -3.02 14.77 -19.22
N PHE A 239 -3.71 15.92 -19.08
CA PHE A 239 -3.92 16.82 -20.21
C PHE A 239 -2.86 17.92 -20.33
N ASN A 240 -2.23 18.33 -19.22
CA ASN A 240 -1.24 19.39 -19.25
C ASN A 240 0.19 18.86 -19.09
N GLN A 241 0.38 17.81 -18.26
CA GLN A 241 1.71 17.26 -18.00
C GLN A 241 2.07 16.06 -18.91
N GLY A 242 1.10 15.54 -19.67
CA GLY A 242 1.31 14.51 -20.67
C GLY A 242 1.57 13.11 -20.11
N LEU A 243 1.17 12.82 -18.86
CA LEU A 243 1.21 11.45 -18.36
C LEU A 243 0.25 10.55 -19.14
N PRO A 244 0.56 9.26 -19.29
CA PRO A 244 -0.29 8.33 -20.04
C PRO A 244 -1.67 8.25 -19.39
N ALA A 245 -2.73 8.58 -20.14
CA ALA A 245 -4.10 8.57 -19.64
C ALA A 245 -4.50 7.16 -19.16
N PRO A 246 -5.04 7.03 -17.94
CA PRO A 246 -5.33 5.75 -17.33
C PRO A 246 -6.49 5.02 -18.01
N THR A 247 -6.43 3.69 -18.03
CA THR A 247 -7.55 2.80 -18.30
C THR A 247 -8.18 2.28 -17.02
N HIS A 248 -7.35 2.15 -15.96
CA HIS A 248 -7.77 1.71 -14.65
C HIS A 248 -7.13 2.60 -13.56
N ILE A 249 -7.91 2.99 -12.56
CA ILE A 249 -7.43 3.81 -11.44
C ILE A 249 -7.82 3.16 -10.12
N LYS A 250 -6.84 2.99 -9.20
CA LYS A 250 -7.09 2.73 -7.79
C LYS A 250 -6.95 4.03 -7.01
N ILE A 251 -7.92 4.34 -6.15
CA ILE A 251 -7.91 5.49 -5.24
C ILE A 251 -8.14 4.99 -3.82
N ASP A 252 -7.11 5.11 -2.99
CA ASP A 252 -7.13 4.64 -1.60
C ASP A 252 -6.15 5.53 -0.80
N VAL A 253 -6.69 6.65 -0.26
CA VAL A 253 -5.87 7.76 0.30
C VAL A 253 -6.34 8.24 1.67
N ASP A 254 -7.15 7.44 2.34
CA ASP A 254 -7.61 7.67 3.72
C ASP A 254 -8.44 8.96 3.93
N GLY A 255 -9.30 9.33 2.96
CA GLY A 255 -10.30 10.39 3.14
C GLY A 255 -10.18 11.59 2.20
N ASN A 256 -9.35 11.53 1.16
CA ASN A 256 -9.26 12.57 0.13
C ASN A 256 -9.89 12.13 -1.22
N GLU A 257 -10.55 10.98 -1.27
CA GLU A 257 -11.17 10.38 -2.44
C GLU A 257 -12.14 11.34 -3.15
N PRO A 258 -13.04 12.06 -2.43
CA PRO A 258 -13.96 13.01 -3.08
C PRO A 258 -13.23 14.16 -3.79
N ALA A 259 -12.11 14.63 -3.23
CA ALA A 259 -11.31 15.68 -3.84
C ALA A 259 -10.61 15.17 -5.11
N ILE A 260 -10.11 13.93 -5.09
CA ILE A 260 -9.47 13.31 -6.25
C ILE A 260 -10.47 13.12 -7.37
N ILE A 261 -11.68 12.64 -7.09
CA ILE A 261 -12.76 12.51 -8.07
C ILE A 261 -13.17 13.87 -8.63
N THR A 262 -13.15 14.92 -7.81
CA THR A 262 -13.38 16.30 -8.27
C THR A 262 -12.30 16.76 -9.24
N GLY A 263 -11.04 16.36 -9.03
CA GLY A 263 -9.90 16.65 -9.92
C GLY A 263 -9.75 15.71 -11.12
N CYS A 264 -10.73 14.84 -11.37
CA CYS A 264 -10.72 13.82 -12.43
C CYS A 264 -11.84 14.02 -13.48
N ARG A 265 -12.49 15.18 -13.50
CA ARG A 265 -13.73 15.41 -14.27
C ARG A 265 -13.60 15.18 -15.75
N GLU A 266 -12.53 15.64 -16.37
CA GLU A 266 -12.32 15.49 -17.81
C GLU A 266 -11.87 14.04 -18.12
N THR A 267 -11.02 13.47 -17.30
CA THR A 267 -10.60 12.07 -17.43
C THR A 267 -11.80 11.11 -17.30
N LEU A 268 -12.75 11.40 -16.39
CA LEU A 268 -14.00 10.63 -16.24
C LEU A 268 -14.88 10.64 -17.50
N LYS A 269 -14.77 11.64 -18.37
CA LYS A 269 -15.53 11.69 -19.64
C LYS A 269 -14.88 10.87 -20.75
N THR A 270 -13.60 10.53 -20.60
CA THR A 270 -12.87 9.79 -21.64
C THR A 270 -13.34 8.34 -21.73
N PRO A 271 -13.58 7.79 -22.93
CA PRO A 271 -13.92 6.38 -23.08
C PRO A 271 -12.75 5.45 -22.74
N LYS A 272 -11.53 6.00 -22.67
CA LYS A 272 -10.33 5.24 -22.33
C LYS A 272 -10.35 4.72 -20.90
N LEU A 273 -10.92 5.47 -19.95
CA LEU A 273 -11.06 5.06 -18.57
C LEU A 273 -12.19 4.04 -18.44
N ARG A 274 -11.85 2.80 -18.13
CA ARG A 274 -12.77 1.65 -18.09
C ARG A 274 -13.20 1.28 -16.70
N SER A 275 -12.30 1.32 -15.72
CA SER A 275 -12.68 0.99 -14.33
C SER A 275 -11.93 1.80 -13.29
N LEU A 276 -12.57 1.93 -12.12
CA LEU A 276 -11.98 2.51 -10.91
C LEU A 276 -12.23 1.58 -9.73
N LEU A 277 -11.23 1.48 -8.85
CA LEU A 277 -11.39 0.97 -7.50
C LEU A 277 -11.22 2.15 -6.55
N VAL A 278 -12.24 2.42 -5.72
CA VAL A 278 -12.23 3.56 -4.79
C VAL A 278 -12.58 3.08 -3.39
N GLU A 279 -11.80 3.49 -2.38
CA GLU A 279 -12.18 3.28 -0.99
C GLU A 279 -13.34 4.23 -0.64
N ILE A 280 -14.48 3.68 -0.22
CA ILE A 280 -15.70 4.42 0.12
C ILE A 280 -16.02 4.24 1.60
N ASN A 281 -16.10 5.35 2.34
CA ASN A 281 -16.61 5.35 3.70
C ASN A 281 -18.13 5.55 3.70
N LYS A 282 -18.89 4.53 4.04
CA LYS A 282 -20.36 4.56 4.07
C LYS A 282 -20.98 5.59 5.00
N LYS A 283 -20.23 6.05 6.00
CA LYS A 283 -20.70 7.11 6.93
C LYS A 283 -20.41 8.52 6.43
N SER A 284 -19.64 8.65 5.33
CA SER A 284 -19.30 9.94 4.72
C SER A 284 -20.26 10.26 3.58
N THR A 285 -21.04 11.33 3.70
CA THR A 285 -21.92 11.79 2.62
C THR A 285 -21.14 12.22 1.38
N ALA A 286 -19.90 12.72 1.56
CA ALA A 286 -19.03 13.10 0.46
C ALA A 286 -18.54 11.88 -0.32
N ASP A 287 -18.21 10.77 0.37
CA ASP A 287 -17.80 9.53 -0.28
C ASP A 287 -18.98 8.86 -0.99
N LEU A 288 -20.17 8.88 -0.38
CA LEU A 288 -21.37 8.37 -1.03
C LEU A 288 -21.70 9.12 -2.33
N ALA A 289 -21.44 10.44 -2.38
CA ALA A 289 -21.62 11.23 -3.59
C ALA A 289 -20.68 10.78 -4.74
N ILE A 290 -19.54 10.15 -4.46
CA ILE A 290 -18.67 9.56 -5.48
C ILE A 290 -19.43 8.54 -6.31
N VAL A 291 -20.26 7.71 -5.68
CA VAL A 291 -21.05 6.67 -6.36
C VAL A 291 -21.97 7.29 -7.39
N ASP A 292 -22.66 8.38 -7.04
CA ASP A 292 -23.56 9.06 -7.96
C ASP A 292 -22.81 9.79 -9.09
N ILE A 293 -21.68 10.42 -8.78
CA ILE A 293 -20.81 11.05 -9.78
C ILE A 293 -20.35 9.99 -10.81
N LEU A 294 -19.84 8.86 -10.36
CA LEU A 294 -19.34 7.81 -11.25
C LEU A 294 -20.49 7.21 -12.08
N ARG A 295 -21.67 7.01 -11.50
CA ARG A 295 -22.87 6.55 -12.24
C ARG A 295 -23.27 7.53 -13.34
N CYS A 296 -23.26 8.85 -13.07
CA CYS A 296 -23.54 9.88 -14.08
C CYS A 296 -22.54 9.86 -15.24
N HIS A 297 -21.33 9.32 -15.02
CA HIS A 297 -20.32 9.11 -16.06
C HIS A 297 -20.36 7.71 -16.71
N GLY A 298 -21.40 6.93 -16.46
CA GLY A 298 -21.63 5.63 -17.09
C GLY A 298 -20.95 4.45 -16.40
N PHE A 299 -20.38 4.63 -15.21
CA PHE A 299 -19.82 3.52 -14.44
C PHE A 299 -20.90 2.79 -13.63
N ARG A 300 -20.75 1.49 -13.51
CA ARG A 300 -21.60 0.62 -12.67
C ARG A 300 -20.75 -0.02 -11.59
N VAL A 301 -21.32 -0.23 -10.41
CA VAL A 301 -20.68 -1.01 -9.33
C VAL A 301 -20.69 -2.48 -9.75
N ILE A 302 -19.51 -3.10 -9.79
CA ILE A 302 -19.33 -4.53 -10.13
C ILE A 302 -18.80 -5.35 -8.95
N SER A 303 -18.33 -4.72 -7.87
CA SER A 303 -17.91 -5.42 -6.64
C SER A 303 -19.12 -5.96 -5.91
N ASP A 304 -19.01 -7.21 -5.41
CA ASP A 304 -20.07 -7.79 -4.59
C ASP A 304 -20.14 -7.07 -3.23
N VAL A 305 -21.11 -6.17 -3.12
CA VAL A 305 -21.37 -5.37 -1.92
C VAL A 305 -21.77 -6.24 -0.72
N SER A 306 -22.18 -7.52 -0.94
CA SER A 306 -22.56 -8.44 0.14
C SER A 306 -21.36 -8.94 0.94
N VAL A 307 -20.17 -8.99 0.34
CA VAL A 307 -18.90 -9.37 1.00
C VAL A 307 -18.49 -8.30 2.05
N TRP A 308 -19.03 -7.12 1.94
CA TRP A 308 -18.85 -6.01 2.86
C TRP A 308 -19.29 -6.30 4.30
N ASN A 309 -20.36 -7.06 4.45
CA ASN A 309 -21.05 -7.22 5.74
C ASN A 309 -20.48 -8.37 6.60
N SER A 310 -19.70 -9.29 6.04
CA SER A 310 -19.40 -10.52 6.76
C SER A 310 -18.03 -10.65 7.40
N LYS A 311 -17.00 -9.94 6.91
CA LYS A 311 -15.62 -10.14 7.39
C LYS A 311 -15.07 -9.03 8.28
N ARG A 312 -15.46 -7.76 8.08
CA ARG A 312 -15.01 -6.63 8.93
C ARG A 312 -15.78 -6.48 10.24
N GLU A 313 -16.98 -7.05 10.37
CA GLU A 313 -17.71 -7.08 11.65
C GLU A 313 -17.01 -7.90 12.75
N ARG A 314 -16.03 -8.73 12.41
CA ARG A 314 -15.31 -9.60 13.39
C ARG A 314 -14.01 -9.01 13.94
N SER A 315 -13.49 -7.94 13.39
CA SER A 315 -12.29 -7.27 13.95
C SER A 315 -12.74 -6.10 14.83
N ARG A 316 -12.62 -6.28 16.14
CA ARG A 316 -12.95 -5.31 17.19
C ARG A 316 -12.12 -4.01 17.19
N GLU A 317 -11.38 -3.69 16.12
CA GLU A 317 -10.42 -2.59 16.10
C GLU A 317 -10.63 -1.50 15.03
N SER A 318 -11.61 -1.60 14.15
CA SER A 318 -11.88 -0.49 13.24
C SER A 318 -13.37 -0.18 13.13
N ASP A 319 -13.82 0.84 13.84
CA ASP A 319 -15.09 1.53 13.63
C ASP A 319 -15.15 2.29 12.28
N MET A 320 -14.24 2.01 11.35
CA MET A 320 -14.20 2.65 10.04
C MET A 320 -14.95 1.79 9.01
N PRO A 321 -16.12 2.25 8.58
CA PRO A 321 -16.96 1.52 7.62
C PRO A 321 -16.51 1.77 6.17
N ALA A 322 -15.22 1.89 5.92
CA ALA A 322 -14.66 2.05 4.60
C ALA A 322 -14.46 0.70 3.91
N ALA A 323 -14.68 0.64 2.60
CA ALA A 323 -14.39 -0.53 1.79
C ALA A 323 -14.11 -0.14 0.35
N ASN A 324 -13.36 -1.02 -0.34
CA ASN A 324 -13.06 -0.88 -1.74
C ASN A 324 -14.29 -1.20 -2.58
N VAL A 325 -14.70 -0.26 -3.42
CA VAL A 325 -15.80 -0.41 -4.37
C VAL A 325 -15.21 -0.34 -5.78
N ILE A 326 -15.52 -1.34 -6.60
CA ILE A 326 -15.06 -1.42 -7.98
C ILE A 326 -16.19 -0.94 -8.90
N PHE A 327 -15.86 0.03 -9.73
CA PHE A 327 -16.74 0.61 -10.74
C PHE A 327 -16.19 0.27 -12.12
N SER A 328 -17.05 -0.15 -13.05
CA SER A 328 -16.68 -0.45 -14.43
C SER A 328 -17.69 0.12 -15.43
N ARG A 329 -17.21 0.48 -16.62
CA ARG A 329 -18.01 0.74 -17.81
C ARG A 329 -18.12 -0.47 -18.71
N ASP A 330 -17.17 -1.42 -18.57
CA ASP A 330 -17.22 -2.63 -19.38
C ASP A 330 -18.51 -3.39 -19.04
N GLN A 331 -19.22 -3.81 -20.06
CA GLN A 331 -20.34 -4.74 -19.89
C GLN A 331 -19.70 -6.10 -19.60
N ASP A 332 -20.18 -6.78 -18.57
CA ASP A 332 -19.82 -8.18 -18.33
C ASP A 332 -20.11 -8.95 -19.63
N GLU A 333 -19.04 -9.47 -20.28
CA GLU A 333 -19.18 -10.52 -21.30
C GLU A 333 -19.44 -11.88 -20.65
#